data_1657aea100b44ba30bedcd6883613891
#
_entry.id   1657aea100b44ba30bedcd6883613891
#
_cell.length_a   1.000
_cell.length_b   1.000
_cell.length_c   1.000
_cell.angle_alpha   90.00
_cell.angle_beta   90.00
_cell.angle_gamma   90.00
#
_symmetry.space_group_name_H-M   'P 1'
#
loop_
_entity.id
_entity.type
_entity.pdbx_description
1 polymer ?
#
loop_
_entity_poly.entity_id
_entity_poly.type
_entity_poly.pdbx_seq_one_letter_code
_entity_poly.pdbx_strand_id
1 'polypeptide(L)'
;MLIGVVSRLTDQKGFDLIAYKLEELCQSGGCQIVVLGTGEEQYENLFRHYSWKYPEILSAQITYSNEMSHKIYAACDAFLMPSAFEPCGLSQIISMKYGTLPIVRETGGLKDTVIPYNQYTGEGYGFSFANYNADEMLGCIYSAMDVYYNNKPAWLQLQKQAMAADYSWDVSAEKYIDLYSTVTGIARPKKVVKAPVKPKKSEFEKHIREDFEASEKAIVESAKEPEIIEVKNPFPEPEKKTKTTTKKKTTKKK
;
A
#
# COMPACT_ATOMS: atom_id res chain seq x y z
N MET A 1 6.35 -5.89 3.41
CA MET A 1 4.97 -5.36 3.22
C MET A 1 5.04 -3.94 2.70
N LEU A 2 4.29 -3.58 1.65
CA LEU A 2 4.22 -2.21 1.13
C LEU A 2 2.96 -1.51 1.65
N ILE A 3 3.13 -0.36 2.30
CA ILE A 3 2.04 0.45 2.87
C ILE A 3 1.84 1.71 2.02
N GLY A 4 0.62 1.92 1.52
CA GLY A 4 0.24 3.11 0.78
C GLY A 4 -0.46 4.14 1.65
N VAL A 5 -0.19 5.42 1.41
CA VAL A 5 -0.91 6.56 2.01
C VAL A 5 -1.22 7.54 0.89
N VAL A 6 -2.48 7.76 0.60
CA VAL A 6 -2.93 8.71 -0.43
C VAL A 6 -3.94 9.65 0.18
N SER A 7 -3.55 10.89 0.47
CA SER A 7 -4.43 11.85 1.12
C SER A 7 -3.88 13.27 1.05
N ARG A 8 -4.69 14.24 1.49
CA ARG A 8 -4.16 15.57 1.87
C ARG A 8 -3.32 15.42 3.13
N LEU A 9 -2.13 16.01 3.14
CA LEU A 9 -1.17 15.93 4.25
C LEU A 9 -1.56 16.95 5.33
N THR A 10 -2.51 16.57 6.21
CA THR A 10 -3.06 17.43 7.27
C THR A 10 -3.29 16.65 8.57
N ASP A 11 -3.38 17.35 9.71
CA ASP A 11 -3.71 16.75 11.01
C ASP A 11 -5.03 15.98 10.96
N GLN A 12 -6.04 16.51 10.26
CA GLN A 12 -7.33 15.82 10.11
C GLN A 12 -7.19 14.41 9.55
N LYS A 13 -6.17 14.17 8.73
CA LYS A 13 -5.89 12.86 8.11
C LYS A 13 -4.92 12.00 8.92
N GLY A 14 -4.53 12.46 10.11
CA GLY A 14 -3.67 11.73 11.05
C GLY A 14 -2.20 11.74 10.69
N PHE A 15 -1.75 12.75 9.93
CA PHE A 15 -0.34 12.87 9.56
C PHE A 15 0.55 13.24 10.75
N ASP A 16 0.01 13.84 11.80
CA ASP A 16 0.68 14.04 13.10
C ASP A 16 1.03 12.69 13.76
N LEU A 17 0.11 11.72 13.76
CA LEU A 17 0.39 10.36 14.27
C LEU A 17 1.47 9.66 13.44
N ILE A 18 1.36 9.75 12.10
CA ILE A 18 2.38 9.17 11.20
C ILE A 18 3.73 9.82 11.45
N ALA A 19 3.78 11.15 11.51
CA ALA A 19 5.01 11.92 11.73
C ALA A 19 5.70 11.52 13.04
N TYR A 20 4.91 11.34 14.11
CA TYR A 20 5.43 10.95 15.42
C TYR A 20 6.10 9.55 15.42
N LYS A 21 5.62 8.62 14.58
CA LYS A 21 6.13 7.23 14.49
C LYS A 21 6.94 6.93 13.24
N LEU A 22 7.17 7.92 12.37
CA LEU A 22 7.78 7.70 11.07
C LEU A 22 9.22 7.16 11.16
N GLU A 23 10.01 7.68 12.10
CA GLU A 23 11.38 7.19 12.34
C GLU A 23 11.37 5.72 12.76
N GLU A 24 10.52 5.36 13.71
CA GLU A 24 10.38 3.99 14.21
C GLU A 24 9.92 3.03 13.10
N LEU A 25 8.96 3.45 12.28
CA LEU A 25 8.50 2.68 11.12
C LEU A 25 9.62 2.47 10.08
N CYS A 26 10.38 3.52 9.77
CA CYS A 26 11.49 3.41 8.82
C CYS A 26 12.61 2.49 9.32
N GLN A 27 12.85 2.45 10.63
CA GLN A 27 13.88 1.62 11.25
C GLN A 27 13.43 0.17 11.50
N SER A 28 12.14 -0.10 11.51
CA SER A 28 11.59 -1.44 11.81
C SER A 28 12.03 -2.53 10.83
N GLY A 29 12.39 -2.16 9.59
CA GLY A 29 12.82 -3.07 8.53
C GLY A 29 11.74 -4.01 7.99
N GLY A 30 10.49 -3.90 8.47
CA GLY A 30 9.40 -4.80 8.12
C GLY A 30 8.45 -4.26 7.05
N CYS A 31 8.55 -2.99 6.68
CA CYS A 31 7.67 -2.42 5.64
C CYS A 31 8.40 -1.37 4.80
N GLN A 32 7.85 -1.15 3.61
CA GLN A 32 8.11 0.01 2.78
C GLN A 32 6.87 0.89 2.77
N ILE A 33 7.06 2.19 2.57
CA ILE A 33 5.98 3.17 2.64
C ILE A 33 6.00 4.03 1.39
N VAL A 34 4.83 4.21 0.78
CA VAL A 34 4.65 5.19 -0.30
C VAL A 34 3.58 6.19 0.11
N VAL A 35 3.93 7.48 0.05
CA VAL A 35 3.04 8.59 0.37
C VAL A 35 2.78 9.40 -0.88
N LEU A 36 1.51 9.65 -1.20
CA LEU A 36 1.08 10.53 -2.29
C LEU A 36 0.12 11.58 -1.76
N GLY A 37 0.46 12.85 -1.93
CA GLY A 37 -0.42 13.95 -1.58
C GLY A 37 0.30 15.27 -1.43
N THR A 38 -0.49 16.31 -1.22
CA THR A 38 -0.04 17.67 -0.88
C THR A 38 -0.81 18.17 0.33
N GLY A 39 -0.29 19.16 1.05
CA GLY A 39 -1.00 19.70 2.21
C GLY A 39 -0.19 20.71 2.99
N GLU A 40 -0.08 20.51 4.29
CA GLU A 40 0.66 21.39 5.17
C GLU A 40 2.17 21.25 4.94
N GLU A 41 2.87 22.37 4.83
CA GLU A 41 4.30 22.42 4.51
C GLU A 41 5.16 21.60 5.48
N GLN A 42 4.78 21.55 6.75
CA GLN A 42 5.48 20.76 7.76
C GLN A 42 5.52 19.26 7.39
N TYR A 43 4.41 18.70 6.90
CA TYR A 43 4.34 17.29 6.49
C TYR A 43 5.02 17.06 5.15
N GLU A 44 4.85 17.97 4.19
CA GLU A 44 5.55 17.86 2.91
C GLU A 44 7.07 17.84 3.10
N ASN A 45 7.61 18.73 3.92
CA ASN A 45 9.04 18.80 4.21
C ASN A 45 9.52 17.58 5.01
N LEU A 46 8.73 17.13 5.98
CA LEU A 46 9.03 15.92 6.74
C LEU A 46 9.16 14.71 5.81
N PHE A 47 8.18 14.47 4.93
CA PHE A 47 8.22 13.32 4.02
C PHE A 47 9.33 13.42 2.97
N ARG A 48 9.64 14.62 2.45
CA ARG A 48 10.82 14.83 1.59
C ARG A 48 12.11 14.47 2.31
N HIS A 49 12.26 14.91 3.59
CA HIS A 49 13.43 14.60 4.40
C HIS A 49 13.56 13.08 4.65
N TYR A 50 12.48 12.40 5.06
CA TYR A 50 12.53 10.97 5.33
C TYR A 50 12.71 10.13 4.07
N SER A 51 12.16 10.54 2.94
CA SER A 51 12.41 9.91 1.64
C SER A 51 13.89 10.02 1.20
N TRP A 52 14.54 11.14 1.52
CA TRP A 52 15.98 11.29 1.33
C TRP A 52 16.80 10.45 2.33
N LYS A 53 16.39 10.41 3.60
CA LYS A 53 17.10 9.70 4.67
C LYS A 53 16.97 8.18 4.53
N TYR A 54 15.83 7.68 4.08
CA TYR A 54 15.51 6.26 3.94
C TYR A 54 14.98 5.92 2.54
N PRO A 55 15.80 6.09 1.48
CA PRO A 55 15.33 6.01 0.09
C PRO A 55 14.84 4.63 -0.33
N GLU A 56 15.28 3.57 0.36
CA GLU A 56 14.83 2.20 0.10
C GLU A 56 13.56 1.82 0.88
N ILE A 57 13.16 2.63 1.86
CA ILE A 57 12.02 2.36 2.74
C ILE A 57 10.84 3.27 2.47
N LEU A 58 11.09 4.57 2.24
CA LEU A 58 10.04 5.56 2.06
C LEU A 58 10.17 6.31 0.74
N SER A 59 9.08 6.33 -0.02
CA SER A 59 8.92 7.16 -1.21
C SER A 59 7.85 8.21 -0.99
N ALA A 60 8.21 9.50 -1.11
CA ALA A 60 7.29 10.61 -0.97
C ALA A 60 7.02 11.28 -2.33
N GLN A 61 5.79 11.19 -2.78
CA GLN A 61 5.28 11.82 -3.99
C GLN A 61 4.44 13.04 -3.60
N ILE A 62 5.12 14.20 -3.43
CA ILE A 62 4.45 15.43 -2.99
C ILE A 62 3.79 16.11 -4.19
N THR A 63 2.69 15.55 -4.62
CA THR A 63 1.90 16.00 -5.77
C THR A 63 0.48 15.45 -5.71
N TYR A 64 -0.42 16.01 -6.53
CA TYR A 64 -1.73 15.42 -6.81
C TYR A 64 -1.65 14.64 -8.13
N SER A 65 -1.97 13.35 -8.08
CA SER A 65 -2.06 12.52 -9.27
C SER A 65 -3.09 11.42 -9.09
N ASN A 66 -4.18 11.49 -9.85
CA ASN A 66 -5.20 10.44 -9.85
C ASN A 66 -4.65 9.11 -10.40
N GLU A 67 -3.87 9.16 -11.46
CA GLU A 67 -3.23 7.98 -12.04
C GLU A 67 -2.30 7.28 -11.03
N MET A 68 -1.43 8.04 -10.38
CA MET A 68 -0.51 7.52 -9.37
C MET A 68 -1.26 6.92 -8.17
N SER A 69 -2.39 7.53 -7.75
CA SER A 69 -3.18 6.99 -6.64
C SER A 69 -3.71 5.59 -6.94
N HIS A 70 -4.21 5.35 -8.17
CA HIS A 70 -4.66 4.01 -8.57
C HIS A 70 -3.51 3.00 -8.65
N LYS A 71 -2.34 3.42 -9.10
CA LYS A 71 -1.13 2.56 -9.07
C LYS A 71 -0.75 2.18 -7.64
N ILE A 72 -0.82 3.12 -6.70
CA ILE A 72 -0.56 2.87 -5.28
C ILE A 72 -1.60 1.91 -4.69
N TYR A 73 -2.91 2.14 -4.94
CA TYR A 73 -3.93 1.19 -4.49
C TYR A 73 -3.71 -0.22 -5.03
N ALA A 74 -3.24 -0.35 -6.26
CA ALA A 74 -3.02 -1.66 -6.88
C ALA A 74 -1.72 -2.35 -6.43
N ALA A 75 -0.68 -1.58 -6.10
CA ALA A 75 0.65 -2.10 -5.80
C ALA A 75 0.87 -2.41 -4.31
N CYS A 76 0.13 -1.74 -3.42
CA CYS A 76 0.33 -1.89 -1.98
C CYS A 76 -0.32 -3.15 -1.41
N ASP A 77 0.26 -3.67 -0.35
CA ASP A 77 -0.33 -4.73 0.47
C ASP A 77 -1.35 -4.16 1.46
N ALA A 78 -1.03 -3.03 2.05
CA ALA A 78 -1.86 -2.34 3.04
C ALA A 78 -2.02 -0.85 2.71
N PHE A 79 -3.13 -0.25 3.17
CA PHE A 79 -3.45 1.15 2.95
C PHE A 79 -3.78 1.83 4.27
N LEU A 80 -2.99 2.83 4.69
CA LEU A 80 -3.08 3.44 6.01
C LEU A 80 -3.94 4.72 5.98
N MET A 81 -4.96 4.79 6.85
CA MET A 81 -5.85 5.94 7.05
C MET A 81 -6.08 6.21 8.55
N PRO A 82 -5.17 6.88 9.26
CA PRO A 82 -5.28 7.13 10.70
C PRO A 82 -6.08 8.41 11.01
N SER A 83 -7.08 8.74 10.21
CA SER A 83 -7.80 10.01 10.26
C SER A 83 -8.36 10.35 11.64
N ALA A 84 -8.20 11.59 12.09
CA ALA A 84 -8.87 12.12 13.27
C ALA A 84 -10.38 12.20 13.05
N PHE A 85 -10.80 12.51 11.84
CA PHE A 85 -12.20 12.59 11.44
C PHE A 85 -12.35 12.21 9.96
N GLU A 86 -13.25 11.23 9.66
CA GLU A 86 -13.54 10.77 8.32
C GLU A 86 -15.04 10.45 8.19
N PRO A 87 -15.87 11.37 7.66
CA PRO A 87 -17.32 11.15 7.59
C PRO A 87 -17.73 9.92 6.79
N CYS A 88 -17.09 9.67 5.67
CA CYS A 88 -17.34 8.54 4.79
C CYS A 88 -16.05 7.80 4.46
N GLY A 89 -15.11 8.47 3.80
CA GLY A 89 -13.93 7.87 3.18
C GLY A 89 -14.29 7.07 1.92
N LEU A 90 -13.50 7.26 0.88
CA LEU A 90 -13.58 6.44 -0.34
C LEU A 90 -12.31 5.61 -0.54
N SER A 91 -11.18 6.09 -0.07
CA SER A 91 -9.88 5.46 -0.30
C SER A 91 -9.80 4.04 0.26
N GLN A 92 -10.38 3.77 1.44
CA GLN A 92 -10.47 2.42 2.00
C GLN A 92 -11.32 1.48 1.14
N ILE A 93 -12.43 2.00 0.59
CA ILE A 93 -13.31 1.20 -0.29
C ILE A 93 -12.60 0.91 -1.62
N ILE A 94 -11.91 1.91 -2.16
CA ILE A 94 -11.13 1.76 -3.39
C ILE A 94 -9.99 0.76 -3.15
N SER A 95 -9.20 0.92 -2.08
CA SER A 95 -8.10 0.00 -1.76
C SER A 95 -8.57 -1.45 -1.63
N MET A 96 -9.70 -1.69 -0.94
CA MET A 96 -10.28 -3.01 -0.82
C MET A 96 -10.63 -3.63 -2.18
N LYS A 97 -11.12 -2.85 -3.15
CA LYS A 97 -11.41 -3.35 -4.51
C LYS A 97 -10.16 -3.77 -5.28
N TYR A 98 -9.02 -3.21 -4.95
CA TYR A 98 -7.72 -3.64 -5.48
C TYR A 98 -7.07 -4.79 -4.67
N GLY A 99 -7.70 -5.24 -3.58
CA GLY A 99 -7.15 -6.28 -2.69
C GLY A 99 -6.12 -5.74 -1.70
N THR A 100 -6.00 -4.42 -1.57
CA THR A 100 -5.12 -3.75 -0.62
C THR A 100 -5.88 -3.55 0.70
N LEU A 101 -5.38 -4.14 1.79
CA LEU A 101 -6.10 -4.17 3.06
C LEU A 101 -5.98 -2.83 3.81
N PRO A 102 -7.09 -2.20 4.20
CA PRO A 102 -7.05 -0.95 4.95
C PRO A 102 -6.60 -1.15 6.39
N ILE A 103 -5.76 -0.23 6.89
CA ILE A 103 -5.41 -0.05 8.29
C ILE A 103 -5.98 1.31 8.69
N VAL A 104 -7.00 1.34 9.54
CA VAL A 104 -7.77 2.56 9.77
C VAL A 104 -7.97 2.86 11.25
N ARG A 105 -8.18 4.13 11.58
CA ARG A 105 -8.77 4.47 12.88
C ARG A 105 -10.29 4.31 12.83
N GLU A 106 -10.87 3.83 13.93
CA GLU A 106 -12.32 3.64 14.07
C GLU A 106 -13.05 4.98 14.23
N THR A 107 -13.28 5.67 13.11
CA THR A 107 -14.04 6.93 13.07
C THR A 107 -14.94 6.99 11.85
N GLY A 108 -16.18 7.46 12.04
CA GLY A 108 -17.17 7.66 10.98
C GLY A 108 -17.23 6.52 9.99
N GLY A 109 -17.18 6.84 8.70
CA GLY A 109 -17.28 5.85 7.63
C GLY A 109 -16.15 4.81 7.60
N LEU A 110 -15.00 5.08 8.19
CA LEU A 110 -13.94 4.06 8.30
C LEU A 110 -14.37 2.91 9.21
N LYS A 111 -14.99 3.25 10.36
CA LYS A 111 -15.54 2.25 11.28
C LYS A 111 -16.70 1.46 10.65
N ASP A 112 -17.52 2.13 9.85
CA ASP A 112 -18.71 1.52 9.24
C ASP A 112 -18.36 0.60 8.07
N THR A 113 -17.21 0.84 7.41
CA THR A 113 -16.84 0.14 6.16
C THR A 113 -15.67 -0.82 6.28
N VAL A 114 -14.88 -0.75 7.35
CA VAL A 114 -13.75 -1.65 7.56
C VAL A 114 -14.03 -2.57 8.74
N ILE A 115 -14.32 -3.83 8.47
CA ILE A 115 -14.47 -4.86 9.50
C ILE A 115 -13.08 -5.36 9.86
N PRO A 116 -12.62 -5.20 11.12
CA PRO A 116 -11.29 -5.63 11.51
C PRO A 116 -11.15 -7.15 11.49
N TYR A 117 -9.94 -7.60 11.20
CA TYR A 117 -9.60 -9.02 11.22
C TYR A 117 -9.82 -9.65 12.59
N ASN A 118 -10.58 -10.71 12.62
CA ASN A 118 -10.76 -11.57 13.78
C ASN A 118 -9.96 -12.87 13.59
N GLN A 119 -8.88 -13.02 14.34
CA GLN A 119 -8.00 -14.20 14.23
C GLN A 119 -8.66 -15.53 14.59
N TYR A 120 -9.78 -15.50 15.34
CA TYR A 120 -10.49 -16.72 15.79
C TYR A 120 -11.51 -17.20 14.77
N THR A 121 -12.17 -16.27 14.04
CA THR A 121 -13.18 -16.61 13.03
C THR A 121 -12.64 -16.55 11.61
N GLY A 122 -11.51 -15.85 11.40
CA GLY A 122 -10.97 -15.57 10.07
C GLY A 122 -11.75 -14.52 9.29
N GLU A 123 -12.72 -13.87 9.92
CA GLU A 123 -13.55 -12.83 9.31
C GLU A 123 -12.85 -11.47 9.36
N GLY A 124 -13.27 -10.59 8.45
CA GLY A 124 -12.77 -9.23 8.34
C GLY A 124 -12.07 -8.98 7.02
N TYR A 125 -11.72 -7.72 6.78
CA TYR A 125 -11.06 -7.32 5.54
C TYR A 125 -10.21 -6.06 5.71
N GLY A 126 -9.71 -5.84 6.94
CA GLY A 126 -8.80 -4.76 7.29
C GLY A 126 -8.34 -4.87 8.72
N PHE A 127 -7.69 -3.83 9.19
CA PHE A 127 -7.21 -3.69 10.56
C PHE A 127 -7.65 -2.34 11.10
N SER A 128 -7.97 -2.27 12.40
CA SER A 128 -8.41 -1.02 13.00
C SER A 128 -7.84 -0.81 14.40
N PHE A 129 -7.73 0.47 14.79
CA PHE A 129 -7.40 0.91 16.14
C PHE A 129 -8.42 1.97 16.60
N ALA A 130 -8.68 2.02 17.91
CA ALA A 130 -9.81 2.80 18.43
C ALA A 130 -9.46 4.27 18.72
N ASN A 131 -8.40 4.50 19.49
CA ASN A 131 -8.08 5.83 19.96
C ASN A 131 -7.22 6.60 18.95
N TYR A 132 -7.32 7.93 18.96
CA TYR A 132 -6.42 8.79 18.20
C TYR A 132 -5.05 8.83 18.88
N ASN A 133 -4.27 7.79 18.67
CA ASN A 133 -3.01 7.54 19.38
C ASN A 133 -2.00 6.89 18.45
N ALA A 134 -0.78 7.41 18.43
CA ALA A 134 0.28 6.96 17.53
C ALA A 134 0.82 5.55 17.87
N ASP A 135 0.81 5.17 19.16
CA ASP A 135 1.25 3.83 19.58
C ASP A 135 0.21 2.77 19.20
N GLU A 136 -1.09 3.09 19.31
CA GLU A 136 -2.15 2.19 18.83
C GLU A 136 -2.10 2.02 17.30
N MET A 137 -1.88 3.11 16.56
CA MET A 137 -1.66 3.06 15.11
C MET A 137 -0.49 2.14 14.76
N LEU A 138 0.64 2.32 15.42
CA LEU A 138 1.84 1.52 15.20
C LEU A 138 1.62 0.04 15.54
N GLY A 139 0.98 -0.24 16.69
CA GLY A 139 0.61 -1.60 17.09
C GLY A 139 -0.32 -2.29 16.09
N CYS A 140 -1.27 -1.53 15.51
CA CYS A 140 -2.14 -2.01 14.45
C CYS A 140 -1.37 -2.34 13.16
N ILE A 141 -0.40 -1.51 12.77
CA ILE A 141 0.50 -1.77 11.65
C ILE A 141 1.30 -3.05 11.89
N TYR A 142 1.88 -3.23 13.07
CA TYR A 142 2.63 -4.43 13.41
C TYR A 142 1.77 -5.70 13.43
N SER A 143 0.51 -5.59 13.88
CA SER A 143 -0.45 -6.69 13.81
C SER A 143 -0.75 -7.08 12.36
N ALA A 144 -0.89 -6.11 11.46
CA ALA A 144 -1.06 -6.36 10.04
C ALA A 144 0.18 -7.01 9.42
N MET A 145 1.38 -6.55 9.79
CA MET A 145 2.65 -7.13 9.36
C MET A 145 2.81 -8.58 9.82
N ASP A 146 2.43 -8.88 11.07
CA ASP A 146 2.48 -10.24 11.60
C ASP A 146 1.60 -11.19 10.77
N VAL A 147 0.37 -10.82 10.47
CA VAL A 147 -0.50 -11.62 9.61
C VAL A 147 0.07 -11.74 8.19
N TYR A 148 0.61 -10.66 7.64
CA TYR A 148 1.20 -10.65 6.29
C TYR A 148 2.37 -11.61 6.14
N TYR A 149 3.29 -11.62 7.11
CA TYR A 149 4.51 -12.42 7.05
C TYR A 149 4.32 -13.85 7.59
N ASN A 150 3.54 -14.00 8.65
CA ASN A 150 3.48 -15.25 9.41
C ASN A 150 2.19 -16.05 9.15
N ASN A 151 1.15 -15.43 8.55
CA ASN A 151 -0.12 -16.11 8.24
C ASN A 151 -0.64 -15.76 6.83
N LYS A 152 0.12 -16.12 5.82
CA LYS A 152 -0.22 -15.84 4.41
C LYS A 152 -1.60 -16.36 3.99
N PRO A 153 -2.07 -17.56 4.43
CA PRO A 153 -3.43 -18.00 4.12
C PRO A 153 -4.51 -17.06 4.64
N ALA A 154 -4.38 -16.56 5.89
CA ALA A 154 -5.31 -15.58 6.45
C ALA A 154 -5.27 -14.27 5.66
N TRP A 155 -4.08 -13.77 5.33
CA TRP A 155 -3.93 -12.56 4.51
C TRP A 155 -4.66 -12.67 3.17
N LEU A 156 -4.49 -13.76 2.45
CA LEU A 156 -5.17 -14.01 1.17
C LEU A 156 -6.70 -14.14 1.32
N GLN A 157 -7.16 -14.70 2.45
CA GLN A 157 -8.59 -14.77 2.76
C GLN A 157 -9.14 -13.36 3.00
N LEU A 158 -8.47 -12.52 3.77
CA LEU A 158 -8.85 -11.13 4.01
C LEU A 158 -8.93 -10.34 2.69
N GLN A 159 -7.96 -10.50 1.80
CA GLN A 159 -7.98 -9.86 0.48
C GLN A 159 -9.22 -10.27 -0.33
N LYS A 160 -9.56 -11.56 -0.36
CA LYS A 160 -10.77 -12.05 -1.06
C LYS A 160 -12.04 -11.47 -0.45
N GLN A 161 -12.12 -11.38 0.87
CA GLN A 161 -13.27 -10.79 1.56
C GLN A 161 -13.38 -9.29 1.29
N ALA A 162 -12.25 -8.56 1.31
CA ALA A 162 -12.18 -7.14 0.98
C ALA A 162 -12.66 -6.85 -0.45
N MET A 163 -12.18 -7.61 -1.42
CA MET A 163 -12.59 -7.45 -2.83
C MET A 163 -14.08 -7.80 -3.05
N ALA A 164 -14.63 -8.73 -2.27
CA ALA A 164 -16.02 -9.14 -2.34
C ALA A 164 -16.98 -8.16 -1.63
N ALA A 165 -16.48 -7.30 -0.73
CA ALA A 165 -17.30 -6.34 -0.01
C ALA A 165 -18.04 -5.40 -0.99
N ASP A 166 -19.36 -5.28 -0.83
CA ASP A 166 -20.20 -4.49 -1.74
C ASP A 166 -20.69 -3.20 -1.06
N TYR A 167 -20.17 -2.08 -1.55
CA TYR A 167 -20.55 -0.71 -1.16
C TYR A 167 -21.19 0.04 -2.32
N SER A 168 -21.83 -0.68 -3.26
CA SER A 168 -22.48 -0.08 -4.41
C SER A 168 -23.73 0.74 -4.01
N TRP A 169 -24.15 1.58 -4.95
CA TRP A 169 -25.41 2.30 -4.81
C TRP A 169 -26.64 1.39 -4.74
N ASP A 170 -26.57 0.19 -5.32
CA ASP A 170 -27.66 -0.79 -5.24
C ASP A 170 -27.90 -1.23 -3.78
N VAL A 171 -26.84 -1.51 -3.01
CA VAL A 171 -26.93 -1.82 -1.59
C VAL A 171 -27.49 -0.64 -0.79
N SER A 172 -27.07 0.57 -1.09
CA SER A 172 -27.57 1.78 -0.43
C SER A 172 -29.06 2.02 -0.77
N ALA A 173 -29.44 1.89 -2.03
CA ALA A 173 -30.82 2.03 -2.48
C ALA A 173 -31.76 1.03 -1.80
N GLU A 174 -31.34 -0.23 -1.62
CA GLU A 174 -32.11 -1.24 -0.90
C GLU A 174 -32.39 -0.80 0.56
N LYS A 175 -31.40 -0.27 1.26
CA LYS A 175 -31.57 0.27 2.62
C LYS A 175 -32.54 1.44 2.69
N TYR A 176 -32.53 2.35 1.69
CA TYR A 176 -33.48 3.45 1.59
C TYR A 176 -34.90 2.95 1.31
N ILE A 177 -35.07 1.95 0.45
CA ILE A 177 -36.37 1.32 0.19
C ILE A 177 -36.95 0.71 1.46
N ASP A 178 -36.12 0.01 2.26
CA ASP A 178 -36.54 -0.57 3.54
C ASP A 178 -36.98 0.53 4.53
N LEU A 179 -36.18 1.60 4.62
CA LEU A 179 -36.52 2.76 5.47
C LEU A 179 -37.87 3.38 5.05
N TYR A 180 -38.06 3.65 3.77
CA TYR A 180 -39.31 4.24 3.26
C TYR A 180 -40.51 3.30 3.48
N SER A 181 -40.34 2.00 3.25
CA SER A 181 -41.37 1.02 3.55
C SER A 181 -41.80 1.05 5.03
N THR A 182 -40.80 1.13 5.93
CA THR A 182 -41.05 1.18 7.37
C THR A 182 -41.77 2.47 7.77
N VAL A 183 -41.35 3.62 7.26
CA VAL A 183 -41.92 4.93 7.61
C VAL A 183 -43.32 5.14 7.03
N THR A 184 -43.55 4.66 5.82
CA THR A 184 -44.84 4.89 5.12
C THR A 184 -45.86 3.78 5.34
N GLY A 185 -45.47 2.60 5.87
CA GLY A 185 -46.31 1.42 5.93
C GLY A 185 -46.61 0.78 4.57
N ILE A 186 -46.03 1.29 3.48
CA ILE A 186 -46.20 0.74 2.13
C ILE A 186 -45.28 -0.46 1.98
N ALA A 187 -45.86 -1.59 1.56
CA ALA A 187 -45.10 -2.83 1.35
C ALA A 187 -43.99 -2.60 0.31
N ARG A 188 -42.82 -3.19 0.57
CA ARG A 188 -41.68 -3.16 -0.33
C ARG A 188 -42.05 -3.62 -1.74
N PRO A 189 -41.70 -2.87 -2.81
CA PRO A 189 -41.96 -3.31 -4.18
C PRO A 189 -41.22 -4.63 -4.44
N LYS A 190 -41.90 -5.58 -5.11
CA LYS A 190 -41.24 -6.85 -5.50
C LYS A 190 -40.03 -6.54 -6.37
N LYS A 191 -38.86 -7.08 -5.98
CA LYS A 191 -37.61 -6.91 -6.75
C LYS A 191 -37.81 -7.45 -8.16
N VAL A 192 -37.84 -6.56 -9.16
CA VAL A 192 -37.80 -6.98 -10.56
C VAL A 192 -36.37 -7.41 -10.83
N VAL A 193 -36.13 -8.71 -10.80
CA VAL A 193 -34.85 -9.28 -11.21
C VAL A 193 -34.71 -9.01 -12.72
N LYS A 194 -34.07 -7.90 -13.07
CA LYS A 194 -33.62 -7.72 -14.45
C LYS A 194 -32.64 -8.84 -14.75
N ALA A 195 -32.88 -9.58 -15.83
CA ALA A 195 -31.90 -10.57 -16.30
C ALA A 195 -30.52 -9.91 -16.32
N PRO A 196 -29.46 -10.59 -15.89
CA PRO A 196 -28.13 -10.01 -15.88
C PRO A 196 -27.82 -9.50 -17.29
N VAL A 197 -27.68 -8.18 -17.41
CA VAL A 197 -27.16 -7.59 -18.64
C VAL A 197 -25.75 -8.14 -18.76
N LYS A 198 -25.55 -9.08 -19.69
CA LYS A 198 -24.19 -9.53 -20.01
C LYS A 198 -23.38 -8.26 -20.28
N PRO A 199 -22.30 -7.99 -19.54
CA PRO A 199 -21.50 -6.83 -19.81
C PRO A 199 -21.09 -6.93 -21.28
N LYS A 200 -21.47 -5.96 -22.11
CA LYS A 200 -20.85 -5.81 -23.43
C LYS A 200 -19.37 -5.69 -23.09
N LYS A 201 -18.55 -6.62 -23.60
CA LYS A 201 -17.10 -6.51 -23.49
C LYS A 201 -16.77 -5.11 -23.95
N SER A 202 -16.38 -4.27 -23.02
CA SER A 202 -16.17 -2.85 -23.31
C SER A 202 -15.00 -2.77 -24.28
N GLU A 203 -15.00 -1.79 -25.17
CA GLU A 203 -13.83 -1.47 -25.99
C GLU A 203 -12.58 -1.28 -25.13
N PHE A 204 -12.76 -0.92 -23.88
CA PHE A 204 -11.74 -0.82 -22.84
C PHE A 204 -11.07 -2.17 -22.50
N GLU A 205 -11.83 -3.28 -22.34
CA GLU A 205 -11.25 -4.63 -22.12
C GLU A 205 -10.47 -5.10 -23.35
N LYS A 206 -10.88 -4.69 -24.54
CA LYS A 206 -10.19 -4.99 -25.78
C LYS A 206 -8.86 -4.22 -25.88
N HIS A 207 -8.87 -2.92 -25.52
CA HIS A 207 -7.66 -2.09 -25.47
C HIS A 207 -6.65 -2.59 -24.43
N ILE A 208 -7.09 -2.91 -23.21
CA ILE A 208 -6.20 -3.46 -22.18
C ILE A 208 -5.55 -4.76 -22.65
N ARG A 209 -6.28 -5.62 -23.35
CA ARG A 209 -5.74 -6.88 -23.84
C ARG A 209 -4.72 -6.67 -24.96
N GLU A 210 -5.01 -5.75 -25.88
CA GLU A 210 -4.11 -5.34 -26.94
C GLU A 210 -2.83 -4.68 -26.39
N ASP A 211 -2.94 -3.83 -25.38
CA ASP A 211 -1.80 -3.20 -24.70
C ASP A 211 -0.97 -4.21 -23.89
N PHE A 212 -1.61 -5.20 -23.28
CA PHE A 212 -0.92 -6.26 -22.54
C PHE A 212 -0.14 -7.18 -23.47
N GLU A 213 -0.76 -7.61 -24.59
CA GLU A 213 -0.11 -8.43 -25.63
C GLU A 213 1.03 -7.67 -26.34
N ALA A 214 0.89 -6.34 -26.52
CA ALA A 214 1.95 -5.48 -27.04
C ALA A 214 3.12 -5.35 -26.06
N SER A 215 2.82 -5.20 -24.77
CA SER A 215 3.83 -5.13 -23.70
C SER A 215 4.59 -6.45 -23.54
N GLU A 216 3.92 -7.59 -23.59
CA GLU A 216 4.58 -8.90 -23.55
C GLU A 216 5.52 -9.10 -24.76
N LYS A 217 5.09 -8.71 -25.95
CA LYS A 217 5.94 -8.77 -27.15
C LYS A 217 7.17 -7.87 -27.03
N ALA A 218 7.01 -6.64 -26.51
CA ALA A 218 8.12 -5.72 -26.30
C ALA A 218 9.13 -6.24 -25.27
N ILE A 219 8.67 -6.89 -24.19
CA ILE A 219 9.52 -7.52 -23.18
C ILE A 219 10.31 -8.69 -23.76
N VAL A 220 9.65 -9.54 -24.57
CA VAL A 220 10.29 -10.69 -25.24
C VAL A 220 11.30 -10.22 -26.29
N GLU A 221 11.03 -9.11 -26.98
CA GLU A 221 11.92 -8.55 -28.00
C GLU A 221 13.14 -7.85 -27.40
N SER A 222 12.97 -7.19 -26.24
CA SER A 222 14.07 -6.59 -25.47
C SER A 222 14.95 -7.61 -24.72
N ALA A 223 14.46 -8.83 -24.51
CA ALA A 223 15.20 -9.93 -23.90
C ALA A 223 16.10 -10.70 -24.86
N LYS A 224 16.10 -10.36 -26.16
CA LYS A 224 17.02 -10.94 -27.14
C LYS A 224 18.35 -10.18 -27.10
N GLU A 225 19.30 -10.80 -26.37
CA GLU A 225 20.73 -10.51 -26.24
C GLU A 225 21.11 -9.10 -25.76
N PRO A 226 21.60 -8.96 -24.52
CA PRO A 226 22.35 -7.76 -24.16
C PRO A 226 23.70 -7.78 -24.92
N GLU A 227 23.96 -6.79 -25.76
CA GLU A 227 25.32 -6.47 -26.17
C GLU A 227 26.18 -6.27 -24.92
N ILE A 228 27.19 -7.13 -24.75
CA ILE A 228 28.18 -6.97 -23.67
C ILE A 228 28.99 -5.73 -23.99
N ILE A 229 28.58 -4.59 -23.42
CA ILE A 229 29.43 -3.39 -23.43
C ILE A 229 30.53 -3.64 -22.41
N GLU A 230 31.75 -3.92 -22.89
CA GLU A 230 32.95 -3.93 -22.05
C GLU A 230 33.13 -2.52 -21.42
N VAL A 231 32.69 -2.38 -20.19
CA VAL A 231 32.96 -1.18 -19.39
C VAL A 231 34.42 -1.25 -18.95
N LYS A 232 35.30 -0.51 -19.65
CA LYS A 232 36.70 -0.30 -19.21
C LYS A 232 36.66 0.32 -17.80
N ASN A 233 37.21 -0.42 -16.84
CA ASN A 233 37.31 0.02 -15.46
C ASN A 233 38.08 1.34 -15.39
N PRO A 234 37.48 2.47 -14.92
CA PRO A 234 38.16 3.75 -14.84
C PRO A 234 39.13 3.91 -13.66
N PHE A 235 39.28 2.86 -12.82
CA PHE A 235 40.16 2.89 -11.67
C PHE A 235 41.46 2.13 -11.97
N PRO A 236 42.66 2.71 -11.78
CA PRO A 236 43.92 2.00 -11.96
C PRO A 236 44.08 0.91 -10.91
N GLU A 237 44.56 -0.27 -11.34
CA GLU A 237 44.86 -1.39 -10.44
C GLU A 237 45.91 -0.98 -9.39
N PRO A 238 45.78 -1.41 -8.12
CA PRO A 238 46.78 -1.10 -7.10
C PRO A 238 48.09 -1.83 -7.39
N GLU A 239 49.22 -1.03 -7.42
CA GLU A 239 50.57 -1.52 -7.63
C GLU A 239 50.92 -2.67 -6.65
N LYS A 240 51.34 -3.82 -7.19
CA LYS A 240 51.86 -4.95 -6.41
C LYS A 240 53.18 -4.54 -5.75
N LYS A 241 53.17 -4.31 -4.43
CA LYS A 241 54.37 -4.13 -3.62
C LYS A 241 55.23 -5.41 -3.66
N THR A 242 56.40 -5.32 -4.32
CA THR A 242 57.47 -6.31 -4.34
C THR A 242 58.04 -6.49 -2.93
N LYS A 243 57.93 -7.71 -2.40
CA LYS A 243 58.56 -8.08 -1.15
C LYS A 243 60.08 -8.19 -1.32
N THR A 244 60.81 -7.24 -0.74
CA THR A 244 62.27 -7.29 -0.64
C THR A 244 62.66 -8.28 0.47
N THR A 245 63.28 -9.40 0.10
CA THR A 245 63.83 -10.37 1.00
C THR A 245 65.14 -9.90 1.58
N THR A 246 65.16 -9.50 2.85
CA THR A 246 66.40 -9.18 3.59
C THR A 246 67.04 -10.45 4.11
N LYS A 247 68.18 -10.87 3.55
CA LYS A 247 69.04 -11.94 4.06
C LYS A 247 69.68 -11.53 5.39
N LYS A 248 69.35 -12.20 6.49
CA LYS A 248 70.10 -12.10 7.74
C LYS A 248 71.42 -12.88 7.61
N LYS A 249 72.55 -12.15 7.70
CA LYS A 249 73.87 -12.74 7.94
C LYS A 249 74.02 -13.10 9.40
N THR A 250 74.26 -14.38 9.67
CA THR A 250 74.68 -14.90 10.94
C THR A 250 76.21 -14.70 11.08
N THR A 251 76.63 -13.93 12.07
CA THR A 251 78.05 -13.87 12.48
C THR A 251 78.20 -14.65 13.80
N LYS A 252 78.97 -15.72 13.74
CA LYS A 252 79.53 -16.40 14.91
C LYS A 252 80.69 -15.58 15.49
N LYS A 253 80.75 -15.41 16.83
CA LYS A 253 81.98 -15.19 17.59
C LYS A 253 81.82 -15.87 18.93
N LYS A 254 82.76 -16.78 19.12
CA LYS A 254 83.59 -17.16 20.31
C LYS A 254 82.97 -16.86 21.67
#